data_c67c918ec428327c4292035d88816f18
#
_entry.id   c67c918ec428327c4292035d88816f18
#
_cell.length_a   1.000
_cell.length_b   1.000
_cell.length_c   1.000
_cell.angle_alpha   90.00
_cell.angle_beta   90.00
_cell.angle_gamma   90.00
#
_symmetry.space_group_name_H-M   'P 1'
#
loop_
_entity.id
_entity.type
_entity.pdbx_description
1 polymer ?
#
loop_
_entity_poly.entity_id
_entity_poly.type
_entity_poly.pdbx_seq_one_letter_code
_entity_poly.pdbx_strand_id
1 'polypeptide(L)'
;MVLAALMVRLVVVVYGFRDQTDPSDHHAAFGWEMGWVARSIFEGHGFSSPFFPLTGSTAMVPPLFPYLVAAMFHLFGLYTAKAAFAILSINSVFSALTCIPLYFSTRYALGEKAAAMAGWGWVVYPYAIYFSGARVWDYALTGLLFTTCFYFAQRLHRQERLLVWLGFGLTYGVAALANPSVLTMFPLFLLLAVLEMRRRDTRWLLRCAVAAVGLVAVLTPWTIHNYRARHFAGPVRDNFWLECWAGNNGDTFESNAVWAHPASNPVEMRRYEAEGEIGYIAEKKTLALKFIEQNPKFFAGLSLRRAFSYWTAFWSFSPAYLNKEPLEIPDVLFCTGITVLMLLGARRFWRRDALSALPYLVLITVFPITYYFTHATPDYRQPIEPEVVVLVVMGILSLKRMTTPVMRHEETVEEEENQLAMSMSGMGQTLNEEAGF
;
A
#
# COMPACT_ATOMS: atom_id res chain seq x y z
N MET A 1 1.32 14.77 -15.00
CA MET A 1 1.38 14.10 -13.70
C MET A 1 2.55 13.11 -13.62
N VAL A 2 2.63 12.05 -14.43
CA VAL A 2 3.71 11.03 -14.36
C VAL A 2 5.11 11.65 -14.44
N LEU A 3 5.38 12.49 -15.45
CA LEU A 3 6.69 13.15 -15.58
C LEU A 3 7.00 14.10 -14.40
N ALA A 4 6.01 14.84 -13.91
CA ALA A 4 6.20 15.70 -12.74
C ALA A 4 6.48 14.87 -11.48
N ALA A 5 5.76 13.76 -11.27
CA ALA A 5 6.01 12.83 -10.17
C ALA A 5 7.43 12.23 -10.24
N LEU A 6 7.85 11.82 -11.43
CA LEU A 6 9.20 11.28 -11.63
C LEU A 6 10.27 12.33 -11.31
N MET A 7 10.13 13.57 -11.83
CA MET A 7 11.10 14.62 -11.60
C MET A 7 11.28 14.95 -10.11
N VAL A 8 10.16 15.09 -9.37
CA VAL A 8 10.21 15.37 -7.92
C VAL A 8 10.94 14.25 -7.16
N ARG A 9 10.69 12.99 -7.51
CA ARG A 9 11.35 11.84 -6.87
C ARG A 9 12.82 11.72 -7.22
N LEU A 10 13.19 11.95 -8.48
CA LEU A 10 14.59 11.94 -8.91
C LEU A 10 15.43 13.02 -8.24
N VAL A 11 14.84 14.16 -7.88
CA VAL A 11 15.53 15.16 -7.04
C VAL A 11 15.93 14.52 -5.71
N VAL A 12 15.03 13.81 -5.03
CA VAL A 12 15.35 13.14 -3.76
C VAL A 12 16.40 12.04 -3.96
N VAL A 13 16.32 11.28 -5.06
CA VAL A 13 17.35 10.28 -5.39
C VAL A 13 18.74 10.89 -5.49
N VAL A 14 18.89 12.04 -6.17
CA VAL A 14 20.19 12.72 -6.33
C VAL A 14 20.82 13.08 -4.99
N TYR A 15 20.00 13.44 -3.99
CA TYR A 15 20.52 13.79 -2.66
C TYR A 15 20.72 12.56 -1.75
N GLY A 16 19.87 11.53 -1.85
CA GLY A 16 19.84 10.42 -0.89
C GLY A 16 20.49 9.10 -1.33
N PHE A 17 20.91 8.93 -2.61
CA PHE A 17 21.39 7.62 -3.07
C PHE A 17 22.69 7.15 -2.39
N ARG A 18 23.52 8.07 -1.92
CA ARG A 18 24.81 7.74 -1.28
C ARG A 18 24.64 7.14 0.11
N ASP A 19 23.55 7.44 0.79
CA ASP A 19 23.26 6.90 2.13
C ASP A 19 23.09 5.37 2.10
N GLN A 20 22.74 4.82 0.93
CA GLN A 20 22.62 3.36 0.74
C GLN A 20 23.99 2.65 0.71
N THR A 21 25.09 3.38 0.56
CA THR A 21 26.43 2.80 0.34
C THR A 21 27.30 2.80 1.58
N ASP A 22 26.78 3.20 2.73
CA ASP A 22 27.53 3.20 3.99
C ASP A 22 27.87 1.75 4.42
N PRO A 23 29.15 1.37 4.46
CA PRO A 23 29.55 0.03 4.87
C PRO A 23 29.45 -0.20 6.38
N SER A 24 29.33 0.86 7.20
CA SER A 24 29.30 0.78 8.66
C SER A 24 28.03 0.14 9.21
N ASP A 25 26.95 0.19 8.44
CA ASP A 25 25.67 -0.47 8.74
C ASP A 25 25.53 -1.85 8.07
N HIS A 26 26.63 -2.44 7.56
CA HIS A 26 26.61 -3.66 6.75
C HIS A 26 25.75 -3.57 5.51
N HIS A 27 25.56 -2.36 4.94
CA HIS A 27 24.69 -2.04 3.81
C HIS A 27 23.18 -2.34 4.07
N ALA A 28 22.75 -2.27 5.32
CA ALA A 28 21.35 -2.47 5.70
C ALA A 28 20.42 -1.48 4.95
N ALA A 29 20.91 -0.28 4.63
CA ALA A 29 20.18 0.71 3.83
C ALA A 29 19.80 0.22 2.42
N PHE A 30 20.47 -0.81 1.85
CA PHE A 30 20.08 -1.47 0.60
C PHE A 30 18.85 -2.39 0.73
N GLY A 31 18.03 -2.24 1.73
CA GLY A 31 16.76 -2.97 1.91
C GLY A 31 16.87 -4.14 2.87
N TRP A 32 17.77 -4.09 3.84
CA TRP A 32 17.93 -5.12 4.88
C TRP A 32 18.00 -6.52 4.27
N GLU A 33 17.11 -7.42 4.71
CA GLU A 33 17.06 -8.80 4.25
C GLU A 33 16.96 -8.92 2.73
N MET A 34 16.23 -8.01 2.08
CA MET A 34 16.10 -8.00 0.60
C MET A 34 17.43 -7.71 -0.08
N GLY A 35 18.22 -6.78 0.48
CA GLY A 35 19.56 -6.45 -0.01
C GLY A 35 20.57 -7.56 0.22
N TRP A 36 20.53 -8.25 1.37
CA TRP A 36 21.39 -9.39 1.63
C TRP A 36 21.05 -10.60 0.76
N VAL A 37 19.78 -10.89 0.54
CA VAL A 37 19.36 -11.92 -0.41
C VAL A 37 19.81 -11.55 -1.84
N ALA A 38 19.69 -10.27 -2.23
CA ALA A 38 20.18 -9.81 -3.53
C ALA A 38 21.70 -9.96 -3.68
N ARG A 39 22.47 -9.69 -2.63
CA ARG A 39 23.90 -9.98 -2.57
C ARG A 39 24.17 -11.47 -2.76
N SER A 40 23.46 -12.32 -2.04
CA SER A 40 23.62 -13.77 -2.12
C SER A 40 23.35 -14.30 -3.54
N ILE A 41 22.34 -13.75 -4.23
CA ILE A 41 22.07 -14.04 -5.65
C ILE A 41 23.24 -13.59 -6.52
N PHE A 42 23.75 -12.37 -6.29
CA PHE A 42 24.87 -11.81 -7.05
C PHE A 42 26.15 -12.66 -6.90
N GLU A 43 26.44 -13.14 -5.70
CA GLU A 43 27.61 -13.99 -5.39
C GLU A 43 27.45 -15.45 -5.82
N GLY A 44 26.29 -15.83 -6.42
CA GLY A 44 26.05 -17.19 -6.94
C GLY A 44 25.52 -18.19 -5.90
N HIS A 45 25.18 -17.75 -4.70
CA HIS A 45 24.63 -18.61 -3.62
C HIS A 45 23.10 -18.82 -3.77
N GLY A 46 22.47 -18.22 -4.78
CA GLY A 46 21.02 -18.29 -5.04
C GLY A 46 20.21 -17.46 -4.06
N PHE A 47 18.90 -17.74 -3.99
CA PHE A 47 17.97 -17.03 -3.10
C PHE A 47 18.15 -17.51 -1.66
N SER A 48 19.06 -16.86 -0.93
CA SER A 48 19.52 -17.31 0.40
C SER A 48 20.02 -16.15 1.26
N SER A 49 20.25 -16.43 2.54
CA SER A 49 20.97 -15.55 3.47
C SER A 49 20.33 -14.18 3.65
N PRO A 50 19.15 -14.11 4.31
CA PRO A 50 18.45 -12.85 4.57
C PRO A 50 19.16 -12.01 5.64
N PHE A 51 20.19 -12.57 6.27
CA PHE A 51 21.03 -11.93 7.28
C PHE A 51 22.51 -12.09 6.94
N PHE A 52 23.37 -11.31 7.57
CA PHE A 52 24.79 -11.45 7.53
C PHE A 52 25.27 -12.21 8.80
N PRO A 53 26.11 -13.27 8.68
CA PRO A 53 26.74 -13.88 7.50
C PRO A 53 25.83 -14.80 6.66
N LEU A 54 26.41 -15.64 5.79
CA LEU A 54 25.67 -16.59 4.96
C LEU A 54 24.92 -17.62 5.80
N THR A 55 23.61 -17.73 5.66
CA THR A 55 22.72 -18.59 6.49
C THR A 55 21.93 -19.63 5.70
N GLY A 56 22.18 -19.76 4.39
CA GLY A 56 21.52 -20.75 3.54
C GLY A 56 20.20 -20.28 2.93
N SER A 57 19.49 -21.21 2.28
CA SER A 57 18.23 -20.93 1.56
C SER A 57 17.18 -20.31 2.47
N THR A 58 16.45 -19.30 1.95
CA THR A 58 15.47 -18.53 2.71
C THR A 58 14.13 -18.39 2.01
N ALA A 59 13.05 -18.21 2.78
CA ALA A 59 11.77 -17.65 2.35
C ALA A 59 11.37 -16.43 3.23
N MET A 60 12.32 -15.83 3.90
CA MET A 60 12.09 -14.69 4.80
C MET A 60 11.47 -13.48 4.06
N VAL A 61 11.85 -13.26 2.80
CA VAL A 61 11.40 -12.15 1.98
C VAL A 61 10.74 -12.62 0.69
N PRO A 62 9.82 -11.81 0.11
CA PRO A 62 9.22 -12.10 -1.20
C PRO A 62 10.26 -11.94 -2.32
N PRO A 63 10.13 -12.71 -3.44
CA PRO A 63 11.23 -12.84 -4.40
C PRO A 63 11.43 -11.66 -5.33
N LEU A 64 10.38 -10.96 -5.71
CA LEU A 64 10.43 -10.07 -6.88
C LEU A 64 11.42 -8.92 -6.69
N PHE A 65 11.43 -8.31 -5.51
CA PHE A 65 12.29 -7.16 -5.24
C PHE A 65 13.78 -7.54 -5.05
N PRO A 66 14.15 -8.59 -4.30
CA PRO A 66 15.55 -9.05 -4.24
C PRO A 66 16.15 -9.39 -5.60
N TYR A 67 15.40 -10.02 -6.51
CA TYR A 67 15.90 -10.25 -7.88
C TYR A 67 16.11 -8.95 -8.65
N LEU A 68 15.25 -7.94 -8.47
CA LEU A 68 15.43 -6.62 -9.08
C LEU A 68 16.72 -5.95 -8.56
N VAL A 69 16.95 -5.98 -7.24
CA VAL A 69 18.18 -5.43 -6.64
C VAL A 69 19.42 -6.20 -7.11
N ALA A 70 19.36 -7.54 -7.17
CA ALA A 70 20.44 -8.37 -7.68
C ALA A 70 20.78 -8.05 -9.15
N ALA A 71 19.77 -7.80 -9.98
CA ALA A 71 19.98 -7.36 -11.36
C ALA A 71 20.75 -6.02 -11.41
N MET A 72 20.45 -5.09 -10.51
CA MET A 72 21.19 -3.82 -10.40
C MET A 72 22.63 -4.04 -9.92
N PHE A 73 22.85 -4.98 -9.01
CA PHE A 73 24.22 -5.36 -8.62
C PHE A 73 25.02 -5.97 -9.78
N HIS A 74 24.41 -6.82 -10.60
CA HIS A 74 25.05 -7.38 -11.79
C HIS A 74 25.40 -6.31 -12.84
N LEU A 75 24.55 -5.29 -13.01
CA LEU A 75 24.77 -4.24 -14.01
C LEU A 75 25.76 -3.15 -13.52
N PHE A 76 25.75 -2.82 -12.25
CA PHE A 76 26.44 -1.65 -11.72
C PHE A 76 27.46 -1.95 -10.61
N GLY A 77 27.55 -3.21 -10.17
CA GLY A 77 28.44 -3.66 -9.10
C GLY A 77 27.76 -3.69 -7.71
N LEU A 78 28.24 -4.63 -6.88
CA LEU A 78 27.72 -4.87 -5.54
C LEU A 78 27.93 -3.65 -4.65
N TYR A 79 26.84 -3.17 -4.03
CA TYR A 79 26.79 -2.03 -3.09
C TYR A 79 27.43 -0.74 -3.62
N THR A 80 27.48 -0.55 -4.94
CA THR A 80 28.03 0.67 -5.52
C THR A 80 27.00 1.82 -5.49
N ALA A 81 27.52 3.06 -5.52
CA ALA A 81 26.69 4.25 -5.67
C ALA A 81 25.87 4.25 -6.95
N LYS A 82 26.38 3.62 -8.04
CA LYS A 82 25.64 3.44 -9.30
C LYS A 82 24.46 2.49 -9.13
N ALA A 83 24.63 1.38 -8.42
CA ALA A 83 23.56 0.44 -8.12
C ALA A 83 22.48 1.12 -7.23
N ALA A 84 22.89 1.87 -6.20
CA ALA A 84 21.97 2.64 -5.35
C ALA A 84 21.16 3.65 -6.16
N PHE A 85 21.81 4.44 -6.99
CA PHE A 85 21.14 5.40 -7.86
C PHE A 85 20.15 4.73 -8.82
N ALA A 86 20.55 3.61 -9.42
CA ALA A 86 19.71 2.87 -10.37
C ALA A 86 18.46 2.30 -9.71
N ILE A 87 18.58 1.62 -8.55
CA ILE A 87 17.42 1.01 -7.88
C ILE A 87 16.45 2.07 -7.34
N LEU A 88 16.93 3.17 -6.77
CA LEU A 88 16.08 4.27 -6.32
C LEU A 88 15.41 4.98 -7.51
N SER A 89 16.09 5.11 -8.64
CA SER A 89 15.50 5.65 -9.88
C SER A 89 14.39 4.75 -10.40
N ILE A 90 14.55 3.42 -10.36
CA ILE A 90 13.52 2.45 -10.74
C ILE A 90 12.31 2.54 -9.77
N ASN A 91 12.55 2.62 -8.47
CA ASN A 91 11.48 2.83 -7.48
C ASN A 91 10.72 4.14 -7.75
N SER A 92 11.45 5.21 -8.12
CA SER A 92 10.86 6.50 -8.51
C SER A 92 9.99 6.38 -9.75
N VAL A 93 10.39 5.56 -10.75
CA VAL A 93 9.58 5.25 -11.94
C VAL A 93 8.31 4.51 -11.54
N PHE A 94 8.39 3.47 -10.69
CA PHE A 94 7.21 2.74 -10.22
C PHE A 94 6.23 3.65 -9.50
N SER A 95 6.72 4.48 -8.58
CA SER A 95 5.89 5.44 -7.86
C SER A 95 5.27 6.50 -8.77
N ALA A 96 5.98 6.96 -9.79
CA ALA A 96 5.44 7.89 -10.78
C ALA A 96 4.37 7.24 -11.66
N LEU A 97 4.59 5.99 -12.10
CA LEU A 97 3.62 5.22 -12.89
C LEU A 97 2.33 4.93 -12.12
N THR A 98 2.37 4.89 -10.79
CA THR A 98 1.17 4.73 -9.93
C THR A 98 0.14 5.84 -10.18
N CYS A 99 0.55 7.02 -10.66
CA CYS A 99 -0.40 8.06 -11.10
C CYS A 99 -1.42 7.55 -12.14
N ILE A 100 -1.06 6.56 -12.96
CA ILE A 100 -1.92 6.06 -14.05
C ILE A 100 -3.10 5.26 -13.47
N PRO A 101 -2.90 4.12 -12.78
CA PRO A 101 -4.01 3.36 -12.21
C PRO A 101 -4.78 4.17 -11.16
N LEU A 102 -4.12 5.00 -10.37
CA LEU A 102 -4.76 5.90 -9.40
C LEU A 102 -5.74 6.87 -10.10
N TYR A 103 -5.30 7.51 -11.18
CA TYR A 103 -6.15 8.42 -11.95
C TYR A 103 -7.38 7.69 -12.51
N PHE A 104 -7.19 6.56 -13.19
CA PHE A 104 -8.30 5.82 -13.79
C PHE A 104 -9.24 5.20 -12.76
N SER A 105 -8.73 4.70 -11.64
CA SER A 105 -9.51 4.20 -10.49
C SER A 105 -10.38 5.32 -9.91
N THR A 106 -9.78 6.48 -9.65
CA THR A 106 -10.48 7.63 -9.08
C THR A 106 -11.51 8.21 -10.08
N ARG A 107 -11.15 8.30 -11.36
CA ARG A 107 -12.07 8.76 -12.42
C ARG A 107 -13.31 7.87 -12.52
N TYR A 108 -13.12 6.56 -12.43
CA TYR A 108 -14.21 5.59 -12.45
C TYR A 108 -15.18 5.79 -11.27
N ALA A 109 -14.64 6.00 -10.07
CA ALA A 109 -15.44 6.08 -8.84
C ALA A 109 -16.00 7.49 -8.56
N LEU A 110 -15.28 8.56 -8.91
CA LEU A 110 -15.55 9.92 -8.45
C LEU A 110 -15.59 10.98 -9.57
N GLY A 111 -15.16 10.61 -10.79
CA GLY A 111 -15.12 11.49 -11.95
C GLY A 111 -13.80 12.27 -12.11
N GLU A 112 -13.71 13.02 -13.20
CA GLU A 112 -12.49 13.65 -13.73
C GLU A 112 -11.80 14.60 -12.75
N LYS A 113 -12.57 15.48 -12.10
CA LYS A 113 -12.03 16.49 -11.18
C LYS A 113 -11.35 15.85 -9.97
N ALA A 114 -11.96 14.83 -9.38
CA ALA A 114 -11.37 14.10 -8.26
C ALA A 114 -10.13 13.30 -8.70
N ALA A 115 -10.15 12.71 -9.91
CA ALA A 115 -9.03 12.00 -10.49
C ALA A 115 -7.80 12.91 -10.70
N ALA A 116 -8.03 14.11 -11.26
CA ALA A 116 -6.96 15.09 -11.41
C ALA A 116 -6.38 15.52 -10.05
N MET A 117 -7.23 15.76 -9.04
CA MET A 117 -6.78 16.10 -7.69
C MET A 117 -6.02 14.96 -7.03
N ALA A 118 -6.46 13.71 -7.16
CA ALA A 118 -5.77 12.55 -6.60
C ALA A 118 -4.40 12.33 -7.28
N GLY A 119 -4.34 12.43 -8.61
CA GLY A 119 -3.08 12.32 -9.35
C GLY A 119 -2.07 13.41 -8.98
N TRP A 120 -2.48 14.66 -8.88
CA TRP A 120 -1.60 15.75 -8.41
C TRP A 120 -1.28 15.63 -6.91
N GLY A 121 -2.23 15.16 -6.09
CA GLY A 121 -1.98 14.82 -4.69
C GLY A 121 -0.85 13.80 -4.57
N TRP A 122 -0.85 12.74 -5.39
CA TRP A 122 0.21 11.73 -5.42
C TRP A 122 1.56 12.27 -5.88
N VAL A 123 1.57 13.25 -6.82
CA VAL A 123 2.81 13.90 -7.27
C VAL A 123 3.56 14.52 -6.08
N VAL A 124 2.84 15.20 -5.19
CA VAL A 124 3.41 15.93 -4.05
C VAL A 124 3.30 15.19 -2.72
N TYR A 125 2.88 13.93 -2.69
CA TYR A 125 2.67 13.16 -1.47
C TYR A 125 4.01 12.82 -0.81
N PRO A 126 4.31 13.36 0.40
CA PRO A 126 5.64 13.27 1.00
C PRO A 126 6.14 11.84 1.18
N TYR A 127 5.30 10.93 1.67
CA TYR A 127 5.65 9.53 1.86
C TYR A 127 5.99 8.83 0.53
N ALA A 128 5.19 9.04 -0.53
CA ALA A 128 5.48 8.46 -1.83
C ALA A 128 6.80 8.97 -2.42
N ILE A 129 7.14 10.23 -2.17
CA ILE A 129 8.40 10.84 -2.59
C ILE A 129 9.56 10.22 -1.81
N TYR A 130 9.47 10.21 -0.48
CA TYR A 130 10.53 9.71 0.39
C TYR A 130 10.79 8.22 0.20
N PHE A 131 9.74 7.37 0.29
CA PHE A 131 9.90 5.92 0.21
C PHE A 131 10.30 5.41 -1.18
N SER A 132 10.06 6.18 -2.24
CA SER A 132 10.56 5.81 -3.58
C SER A 132 11.93 6.37 -3.90
N GLY A 133 12.28 7.55 -3.37
CA GLY A 133 13.52 8.24 -3.71
C GLY A 133 14.67 8.03 -2.71
N ALA A 134 14.37 7.63 -1.46
CA ALA A 134 15.35 7.52 -0.39
C ALA A 134 15.42 6.14 0.28
N ARG A 135 14.51 5.21 -0.04
CA ARG A 135 14.48 3.87 0.57
C ARG A 135 14.51 2.76 -0.50
N VAL A 136 15.49 1.87 -0.39
CA VAL A 136 15.52 0.65 -1.21
C VAL A 136 14.58 -0.36 -0.58
N TRP A 137 13.31 -0.36 -1.03
CA TRP A 137 12.27 -1.24 -0.52
C TRP A 137 11.22 -1.50 -1.60
N ASP A 138 10.39 -2.54 -1.45
CA ASP A 138 9.37 -2.95 -2.40
C ASP A 138 8.13 -2.03 -2.48
N TYR A 139 8.03 -1.00 -1.65
CA TYR A 139 6.85 -0.14 -1.50
C TYR A 139 6.32 0.45 -2.80
N ALA A 140 7.21 1.03 -3.61
CA ALA A 140 6.81 1.67 -4.85
C ALA A 140 6.31 0.67 -5.90
N LEU A 141 6.97 -0.48 -6.01
CA LEU A 141 6.56 -1.58 -6.88
C LEU A 141 5.22 -2.15 -6.43
N THR A 142 5.08 -2.44 -5.15
CA THR A 142 3.84 -2.97 -4.56
C THR A 142 2.69 -1.99 -4.72
N GLY A 143 2.91 -0.70 -4.45
CA GLY A 143 1.90 0.36 -4.63
C GLY A 143 1.40 0.43 -6.08
N LEU A 144 2.31 0.39 -7.08
CA LEU A 144 1.93 0.37 -8.49
C LEU A 144 1.08 -0.85 -8.85
N LEU A 145 1.56 -2.04 -8.49
CA LEU A 145 0.89 -3.31 -8.81
C LEU A 145 -0.46 -3.43 -8.10
N PHE A 146 -0.51 -3.07 -6.82
CA PHE A 146 -1.72 -3.18 -6.03
C PHE A 146 -2.79 -2.16 -6.45
N THR A 147 -2.42 -0.89 -6.69
CA THR A 147 -3.36 0.12 -7.24
C THR A 147 -3.87 -0.30 -8.62
N THR A 148 -3.05 -0.98 -9.43
CA THR A 148 -3.49 -1.57 -10.70
C THR A 148 -4.51 -2.67 -10.47
N CYS A 149 -4.27 -3.58 -9.51
CA CYS A 149 -5.23 -4.61 -9.11
C CYS A 149 -6.52 -4.00 -8.56
N PHE A 150 -6.43 -2.94 -7.76
CA PHE A 150 -7.59 -2.22 -7.22
C PHE A 150 -8.45 -1.60 -8.34
N TYR A 151 -7.83 -0.97 -9.33
CA TYR A 151 -8.52 -0.47 -10.52
C TYR A 151 -9.25 -1.58 -11.29
N PHE A 152 -8.61 -2.74 -11.49
CA PHE A 152 -9.29 -3.89 -12.11
C PHE A 152 -10.43 -4.40 -11.24
N ALA A 153 -10.22 -4.55 -9.93
CA ALA A 153 -11.22 -5.05 -8.98
C ALA A 153 -12.52 -4.24 -9.02
N GLN A 154 -12.43 -2.90 -9.06
CA GLN A 154 -13.59 -2.02 -9.17
C GLN A 154 -14.44 -2.28 -10.41
N ARG A 155 -13.89 -2.89 -11.46
CA ARG A 155 -14.55 -3.07 -12.76
C ARG A 155 -14.91 -4.53 -13.05
N LEU A 156 -14.45 -5.49 -12.23
CA LEU A 156 -14.66 -6.91 -12.48
C LEU A 156 -16.15 -7.27 -12.64
N HIS A 157 -17.02 -6.67 -11.84
CA HIS A 157 -18.47 -6.94 -11.88
C HIS A 157 -19.13 -6.60 -13.23
N ARG A 158 -18.47 -5.79 -14.08
CA ARG A 158 -18.94 -5.44 -15.44
C ARG A 158 -18.25 -6.25 -16.53
N GLN A 159 -17.33 -7.14 -16.19
CA GLN A 159 -16.51 -7.87 -17.15
C GLN A 159 -17.06 -9.27 -17.41
N GLU A 160 -17.45 -9.54 -18.65
CA GLU A 160 -17.92 -10.85 -19.07
C GLU A 160 -16.81 -11.77 -19.59
N ARG A 161 -15.71 -11.18 -20.08
CA ARG A 161 -14.59 -11.90 -20.71
C ARG A 161 -13.74 -12.60 -19.65
N LEU A 162 -13.60 -13.92 -19.71
CA LEU A 162 -12.77 -14.72 -18.81
C LEU A 162 -11.29 -14.29 -18.82
N LEU A 163 -10.78 -13.81 -19.96
CA LEU A 163 -9.41 -13.29 -20.07
C LEU A 163 -9.13 -12.08 -19.14
N VAL A 164 -10.15 -11.26 -18.86
CA VAL A 164 -9.99 -10.13 -17.91
C VAL A 164 -9.84 -10.65 -16.49
N TRP A 165 -10.62 -11.67 -16.11
CA TRP A 165 -10.53 -12.32 -14.81
C TRP A 165 -9.20 -13.07 -14.64
N LEU A 166 -8.75 -13.76 -15.70
CA LEU A 166 -7.42 -14.38 -15.71
C LEU A 166 -6.33 -13.32 -15.56
N GLY A 167 -6.37 -12.25 -16.35
CA GLY A 167 -5.43 -11.13 -16.27
C GLY A 167 -5.39 -10.47 -14.89
N PHE A 168 -6.56 -10.31 -14.24
CA PHE A 168 -6.64 -9.84 -12.86
C PHE A 168 -5.90 -10.79 -11.90
N GLY A 169 -6.16 -12.11 -11.99
CA GLY A 169 -5.47 -13.10 -11.16
C GLY A 169 -3.96 -13.12 -11.38
N LEU A 170 -3.52 -13.08 -12.65
CA LEU A 170 -2.09 -13.02 -12.99
C LEU A 170 -1.42 -11.77 -12.43
N THR A 171 -2.01 -10.59 -12.62
CA THR A 171 -1.47 -9.32 -12.09
C THR A 171 -1.42 -9.36 -10.56
N TYR A 172 -2.45 -9.92 -9.94
CA TYR A 172 -2.50 -10.07 -8.48
C TYR A 172 -1.43 -11.03 -7.94
N GLY A 173 -1.15 -12.12 -8.68
CA GLY A 173 -0.05 -13.03 -8.35
C GLY A 173 1.32 -12.33 -8.38
N VAL A 174 1.56 -11.48 -9.37
CA VAL A 174 2.79 -10.67 -9.45
C VAL A 174 2.86 -9.69 -8.27
N ALA A 175 1.76 -9.02 -7.93
CA ALA A 175 1.71 -8.15 -6.76
C ALA A 175 2.02 -8.91 -5.45
N ALA A 176 1.51 -10.13 -5.31
CA ALA A 176 1.78 -10.99 -4.15
C ALA A 176 3.25 -11.45 -4.08
N LEU A 177 3.91 -11.68 -5.22
CA LEU A 177 5.36 -11.97 -5.27
C LEU A 177 6.22 -10.74 -4.94
N ALA A 178 5.68 -9.52 -5.07
CA ALA A 178 6.32 -8.30 -4.58
C ALA A 178 6.10 -8.14 -3.07
N ASN A 179 4.83 -8.29 -2.61
CA ASN A 179 4.47 -8.20 -1.20
C ASN A 179 3.21 -9.03 -0.89
N PRO A 180 3.32 -10.14 -0.15
CA PRO A 180 2.19 -11.04 0.10
C PRO A 180 1.09 -10.48 1.01
N SER A 181 1.30 -9.34 1.68
CA SER A 181 0.24 -8.71 2.49
C SER A 181 -0.99 -8.36 1.64
N VAL A 182 -0.81 -8.10 0.34
CA VAL A 182 -1.91 -7.81 -0.59
C VAL A 182 -2.86 -9.00 -0.77
N LEU A 183 -2.43 -10.24 -0.50
CA LEU A 183 -3.29 -11.44 -0.61
C LEU A 183 -4.53 -11.40 0.29
N THR A 184 -4.47 -10.66 1.38
CA THR A 184 -5.62 -10.45 2.30
C THR A 184 -6.82 -9.83 1.58
N MET A 185 -6.58 -9.04 0.54
CA MET A 185 -7.61 -8.32 -0.19
C MET A 185 -8.17 -9.09 -1.40
N PHE A 186 -7.47 -10.09 -1.91
CA PHE A 186 -7.90 -10.85 -3.10
C PHE A 186 -9.30 -11.46 -2.97
N PRO A 187 -9.60 -12.26 -1.91
CA PRO A 187 -10.92 -12.84 -1.75
C PRO A 187 -12.01 -11.78 -1.54
N LEU A 188 -11.67 -10.66 -0.91
CA LEU A 188 -12.62 -9.58 -0.68
C LEU A 188 -12.98 -8.84 -1.97
N PHE A 189 -12.03 -8.61 -2.86
CA PHE A 189 -12.30 -8.02 -4.16
C PHE A 189 -13.16 -8.93 -5.03
N LEU A 190 -12.92 -10.25 -5.00
CA LEU A 190 -13.80 -11.21 -5.66
C LEU A 190 -15.20 -11.20 -5.05
N LEU A 191 -15.30 -11.18 -3.71
CA LEU A 191 -16.59 -11.11 -3.02
C LEU A 191 -17.37 -9.86 -3.42
N LEU A 192 -16.73 -8.69 -3.44
CA LEU A 192 -17.37 -7.43 -3.84
C LEU A 192 -17.89 -7.52 -5.27
N ALA A 193 -17.08 -8.03 -6.21
CA ALA A 193 -17.51 -8.24 -7.60
C ALA A 193 -18.71 -9.19 -7.68
N VAL A 194 -18.70 -10.30 -6.92
CA VAL A 194 -19.80 -11.28 -6.87
C VAL A 194 -21.09 -10.67 -6.30
N LEU A 195 -20.99 -9.88 -5.23
CA LEU A 195 -22.18 -9.25 -4.62
C LEU A 195 -22.93 -8.35 -5.61
N GLU A 196 -22.20 -7.69 -6.52
CA GLU A 196 -22.80 -6.82 -7.54
C GLU A 196 -23.34 -7.62 -8.75
N MET A 197 -22.68 -8.71 -9.14
CA MET A 197 -23.01 -9.44 -10.39
C MET A 197 -23.90 -10.65 -10.21
N ARG A 198 -23.91 -11.35 -9.05
CA ARG A 198 -24.54 -12.67 -8.84
C ARG A 198 -26.02 -12.75 -9.23
N ARG A 199 -26.73 -11.64 -9.17
CA ARG A 199 -28.16 -11.58 -9.53
C ARG A 199 -28.39 -11.52 -11.04
N ARG A 200 -27.36 -11.20 -11.83
CA ARG A 200 -27.43 -10.97 -13.28
C ARG A 200 -26.64 -12.01 -14.07
N ASP A 201 -25.69 -12.70 -13.42
CA ASP A 201 -24.76 -13.59 -14.05
C ASP A 201 -24.63 -14.91 -13.29
N THR A 202 -24.99 -16.00 -13.93
CA THR A 202 -24.88 -17.37 -13.39
C THR A 202 -23.46 -17.92 -13.43
N ARG A 203 -22.53 -17.30 -14.18
CA ARG A 203 -21.16 -17.77 -14.38
C ARG A 203 -20.15 -17.12 -13.41
N TRP A 204 -20.62 -16.44 -12.37
CA TRP A 204 -19.75 -15.76 -11.41
C TRP A 204 -18.72 -16.70 -10.76
N LEU A 205 -19.11 -17.94 -10.45
CA LEU A 205 -18.20 -18.94 -9.86
C LEU A 205 -17.06 -19.31 -10.82
N LEU A 206 -17.37 -19.53 -12.11
CA LEU A 206 -16.35 -19.78 -13.14
C LEU A 206 -15.37 -18.61 -13.27
N ARG A 207 -15.87 -17.38 -13.25
CA ARG A 207 -15.04 -16.18 -13.32
C ARG A 207 -14.10 -16.06 -12.12
N CYS A 208 -14.60 -16.25 -10.91
CA CYS A 208 -13.79 -16.29 -9.70
C CYS A 208 -12.74 -17.42 -9.75
N ALA A 209 -13.13 -18.60 -10.23
CA ALA A 209 -12.20 -19.72 -10.40
C ALA A 209 -11.08 -19.40 -11.41
N VAL A 210 -11.39 -18.75 -12.52
CA VAL A 210 -10.39 -18.32 -13.51
C VAL A 210 -9.44 -17.29 -12.94
N ALA A 211 -9.92 -16.33 -12.14
CA ALA A 211 -9.05 -15.38 -11.42
C ALA A 211 -8.13 -16.10 -10.41
N ALA A 212 -8.69 -17.05 -9.64
CA ALA A 212 -7.90 -17.84 -8.70
C ALA A 212 -6.85 -18.71 -9.41
N VAL A 213 -7.18 -19.31 -10.56
CA VAL A 213 -6.22 -20.04 -11.40
C VAL A 213 -5.08 -19.12 -11.86
N GLY A 214 -5.38 -17.90 -12.30
CA GLY A 214 -4.36 -16.92 -12.67
C GLY A 214 -3.42 -16.59 -11.51
N LEU A 215 -3.97 -16.35 -10.32
CA LEU A 215 -3.18 -16.11 -9.11
C LEU A 215 -2.27 -17.30 -8.78
N VAL A 216 -2.85 -18.51 -8.70
CA VAL A 216 -2.14 -19.74 -8.36
C VAL A 216 -1.05 -20.03 -9.38
N ALA A 217 -1.33 -19.87 -10.69
CA ALA A 217 -0.34 -20.10 -11.74
C ALA A 217 0.94 -19.26 -11.57
N VAL A 218 0.81 -18.00 -11.12
CA VAL A 218 1.97 -17.12 -10.85
C VAL A 218 2.70 -17.52 -9.56
N LEU A 219 1.97 -17.93 -8.51
CA LEU A 219 2.59 -18.29 -7.23
C LEU A 219 3.22 -19.69 -7.24
N THR A 220 2.71 -20.62 -8.05
CA THR A 220 3.12 -22.02 -8.06
C THR A 220 4.64 -22.21 -8.29
N PRO A 221 5.30 -21.56 -9.27
CA PRO A 221 6.74 -21.74 -9.46
C PRO A 221 7.54 -21.39 -8.22
N TRP A 222 7.15 -20.32 -7.51
CA TRP A 222 7.82 -19.90 -6.29
C TRP A 222 7.51 -20.81 -5.10
N THR A 223 6.28 -21.28 -4.96
CA THR A 223 5.91 -22.31 -3.97
C THR A 223 6.72 -23.61 -4.16
N ILE A 224 6.89 -24.04 -5.42
CA ILE A 224 7.73 -25.21 -5.76
C ILE A 224 9.20 -24.95 -5.38
N HIS A 225 9.71 -23.75 -5.67
CA HIS A 225 11.08 -23.36 -5.25
C HIS A 225 11.24 -23.47 -3.73
N ASN A 226 10.35 -22.85 -2.95
CA ASN A 226 10.36 -22.90 -1.48
C ASN A 226 10.32 -24.34 -0.96
N TYR A 227 9.44 -25.16 -1.55
CA TYR A 227 9.33 -26.57 -1.14
C TYR A 227 10.59 -27.38 -1.43
N ARG A 228 11.18 -27.23 -2.63
CA ARG A 228 12.40 -27.94 -3.03
C ARG A 228 13.61 -27.51 -2.21
N ALA A 229 13.74 -26.22 -1.97
CA ALA A 229 14.90 -25.68 -1.25
C ALA A 229 14.84 -25.91 0.26
N ARG A 230 13.64 -26.01 0.86
CA ARG A 230 13.47 -25.91 2.31
C ARG A 230 12.35 -26.76 2.90
N HIS A 231 11.63 -27.56 2.08
CA HIS A 231 10.41 -28.28 2.50
C HIS A 231 9.31 -27.38 3.08
N PHE A 232 9.32 -26.08 2.72
CA PHE A 232 8.33 -25.10 3.10
C PHE A 232 7.27 -24.93 2.00
N ALA A 233 6.01 -25.29 2.28
CA ALA A 233 4.91 -25.24 1.31
C ALA A 233 4.18 -23.88 1.26
N GLY A 234 4.72 -22.82 1.89
CA GLY A 234 4.14 -21.47 1.85
C GLY A 234 4.26 -20.82 0.48
N PRO A 235 3.25 -20.03 0.05
CA PRO A 235 3.20 -19.52 -1.31
C PRO A 235 4.25 -18.44 -1.60
N VAL A 236 4.69 -17.67 -0.61
CA VAL A 236 5.64 -16.56 -0.81
C VAL A 236 6.72 -16.54 0.26
N ARG A 237 6.39 -16.16 1.52
CA ARG A 237 7.35 -16.01 2.61
C ARG A 237 6.86 -16.63 3.92
N ASP A 238 7.78 -16.87 4.87
CA ASP A 238 7.52 -17.57 6.13
C ASP A 238 7.75 -16.73 7.41
N ASN A 239 8.19 -15.48 7.30
CA ASN A 239 8.58 -14.65 8.44
C ASN A 239 7.43 -14.21 9.38
N PHE A 240 6.16 -14.51 9.08
CA PHE A 240 5.01 -14.03 9.86
C PHE A 240 5.15 -14.27 11.37
N TRP A 241 5.63 -15.44 11.77
CA TRP A 241 5.73 -15.77 13.21
C TRP A 241 6.91 -15.08 13.90
N LEU A 242 7.98 -14.75 13.16
CA LEU A 242 9.05 -13.89 13.68
C LEU A 242 8.50 -12.50 13.97
N GLU A 243 7.79 -11.90 13.02
CA GLU A 243 7.17 -10.59 13.18
C GLU A 243 6.12 -10.57 14.30
N CYS A 244 5.36 -11.67 14.40
CA CYS A 244 4.38 -11.82 15.46
C CYS A 244 5.07 -11.89 16.84
N TRP A 245 6.19 -12.63 16.97
CA TRP A 245 6.95 -12.68 18.21
C TRP A 245 7.63 -11.36 18.54
N ALA A 246 8.30 -10.73 17.58
CA ALA A 246 8.92 -9.42 17.77
C ALA A 246 7.93 -8.34 18.23
N GLY A 247 6.69 -8.46 17.77
CA GLY A 247 5.62 -7.59 18.20
C GLY A 247 4.89 -8.00 19.47
N ASN A 248 4.96 -9.25 19.93
CA ASN A 248 4.17 -9.75 21.06
C ASN A 248 5.05 -10.51 22.05
N ASN A 249 5.75 -9.74 22.90
CA ASN A 249 6.57 -10.21 24.02
C ASN A 249 6.50 -9.19 25.15
N GLY A 250 7.12 -9.52 26.31
CA GLY A 250 7.06 -8.68 27.51
C GLY A 250 7.74 -7.31 27.39
N ASP A 251 8.65 -7.16 26.43
CA ASP A 251 9.44 -5.95 26.23
C ASP A 251 8.91 -5.06 25.09
N THR A 252 7.84 -5.50 24.42
CA THR A 252 7.22 -4.73 23.34
C THR A 252 6.42 -3.57 23.90
N PHE A 253 6.79 -2.37 23.53
CA PHE A 253 6.10 -1.17 23.99
C PHE A 253 5.36 -0.43 22.87
N GLU A 254 6.01 -0.15 21.75
CA GLU A 254 5.41 0.62 20.64
C GLU A 254 5.24 -0.19 19.37
N SER A 255 6.33 -0.48 18.66
CA SER A 255 6.32 -1.17 17.38
C SER A 255 6.64 -2.66 17.56
N ASN A 256 7.93 -2.95 17.74
CA ASN A 256 8.46 -4.30 17.95
C ASN A 256 9.64 -4.27 18.91
N ALA A 257 9.97 -5.42 19.46
CA ALA A 257 11.19 -5.61 20.23
C ALA A 257 12.34 -5.95 19.25
N VAL A 258 13.13 -4.96 18.88
CA VAL A 258 14.24 -5.08 17.92
C VAL A 258 15.22 -6.19 18.32
N TRP A 259 15.44 -6.40 19.63
CA TRP A 259 16.29 -7.47 20.15
C TRP A 259 15.78 -8.90 19.81
N ALA A 260 14.50 -9.07 19.49
CA ALA A 260 13.93 -10.36 19.12
C ALA A 260 14.25 -10.75 17.66
N HIS A 261 14.93 -9.88 16.91
CA HIS A 261 15.23 -10.10 15.50
C HIS A 261 16.69 -10.51 15.28
N PRO A 262 17.00 -11.55 14.49
CA PRO A 262 18.36 -12.03 14.25
C PRO A 262 19.33 -10.97 13.73
N ALA A 263 18.85 -10.05 12.86
CA ALA A 263 19.68 -8.97 12.32
C ALA A 263 20.21 -8.01 13.39
N SER A 264 19.54 -7.89 14.54
CA SER A 264 19.87 -6.92 15.59
C SER A 264 20.41 -7.56 16.87
N ASN A 265 20.36 -8.90 16.99
CA ASN A 265 20.76 -9.62 18.19
C ASN A 265 21.65 -10.83 17.88
N PRO A 266 22.94 -10.79 18.24
CA PRO A 266 23.86 -11.91 17.99
C PRO A 266 23.45 -13.24 18.68
N VAL A 267 22.64 -13.20 19.75
CA VAL A 267 22.14 -14.41 20.40
C VAL A 267 21.05 -15.04 19.55
N GLU A 268 20.11 -14.23 19.07
CA GLU A 268 19.07 -14.67 18.16
C GLU A 268 19.65 -15.14 16.82
N MET A 269 20.70 -14.47 16.33
CA MET A 269 21.40 -14.89 15.12
C MET A 269 22.01 -16.29 15.27
N ARG A 270 22.71 -16.57 16.39
CA ARG A 270 23.28 -17.92 16.66
C ARG A 270 22.20 -19.01 16.77
N ARG A 271 21.02 -18.67 17.33
CA ARG A 271 19.88 -19.60 17.35
C ARG A 271 19.36 -19.87 15.95
N TYR A 272 19.20 -18.82 15.15
CA TYR A 272 18.78 -18.95 13.76
C TYR A 272 19.74 -19.85 12.95
N GLU A 273 21.06 -19.68 13.12
CA GLU A 273 22.07 -20.53 12.49
C GLU A 273 22.02 -22.00 12.99
N ALA A 274 21.82 -22.21 14.28
CA ALA A 274 21.80 -23.53 14.86
C ALA A 274 20.55 -24.35 14.53
N GLU A 275 19.37 -23.70 14.49
CA GLU A 275 18.08 -24.35 14.29
C GLU A 275 17.66 -24.36 12.81
N GLY A 276 18.28 -23.51 11.99
CA GLY A 276 17.83 -23.19 10.63
C GLY A 276 16.52 -22.39 10.64
N GLU A 277 16.22 -21.74 9.51
CA GLU A 277 15.07 -20.82 9.42
C GLU A 277 13.74 -21.46 9.82
N ILE A 278 13.46 -22.69 9.37
CA ILE A 278 12.18 -23.37 9.67
C ILE A 278 12.05 -23.68 11.17
N GLY A 279 13.10 -24.22 11.79
CA GLY A 279 13.11 -24.51 13.24
C GLY A 279 12.93 -23.24 14.05
N TYR A 280 13.72 -22.23 13.71
CA TYR A 280 13.67 -20.92 14.35
C TYR A 280 12.27 -20.26 14.26
N ILE A 281 11.65 -20.23 13.08
CA ILE A 281 10.31 -19.67 12.89
C ILE A 281 9.25 -20.49 13.66
N ALA A 282 9.39 -21.81 13.73
CA ALA A 282 8.49 -22.66 14.52
C ALA A 282 8.63 -22.40 16.04
N GLU A 283 9.86 -22.16 16.54
CA GLU A 283 10.07 -21.71 17.92
C GLU A 283 9.35 -20.36 18.16
N LYS A 284 9.54 -19.35 17.28
CA LYS A 284 8.91 -18.04 17.42
C LYS A 284 7.39 -18.11 17.40
N LYS A 285 6.81 -19.00 16.57
CA LYS A 285 5.37 -19.31 16.62
C LYS A 285 4.92 -19.74 18.00
N THR A 286 5.64 -20.70 18.58
CA THR A 286 5.32 -21.26 19.91
C THR A 286 5.39 -20.19 21.01
N LEU A 287 6.44 -19.36 20.97
CA LEU A 287 6.64 -18.27 21.92
C LEU A 287 5.55 -17.20 21.80
N ALA A 288 5.22 -16.77 20.57
CA ALA A 288 4.19 -15.77 20.32
C ALA A 288 2.81 -16.23 20.78
N LEU A 289 2.40 -17.45 20.41
CA LEU A 289 1.10 -18.01 20.82
C LEU A 289 1.00 -18.14 22.32
N LYS A 290 2.04 -18.70 22.98
CA LYS A 290 2.08 -18.83 24.44
C LYS A 290 1.95 -17.48 25.13
N PHE A 291 2.68 -16.47 24.65
CA PHE A 291 2.58 -15.12 25.23
C PHE A 291 1.18 -14.52 25.07
N ILE A 292 0.57 -14.64 23.89
CA ILE A 292 -0.79 -14.13 23.63
C ILE A 292 -1.82 -14.84 24.51
N GLU A 293 -1.75 -16.16 24.63
CA GLU A 293 -2.63 -16.96 25.49
C GLU A 293 -2.53 -16.57 26.97
N GLN A 294 -1.30 -16.33 27.45
CA GLN A 294 -1.05 -15.96 28.84
C GLN A 294 -1.35 -14.51 29.14
N ASN A 295 -1.34 -13.62 28.13
CA ASN A 295 -1.47 -12.17 28.29
C ASN A 295 -2.51 -11.55 27.35
N PRO A 296 -3.77 -12.04 27.27
CA PRO A 296 -4.74 -11.62 26.26
C PRO A 296 -5.12 -10.14 26.37
N LYS A 297 -5.18 -9.59 27.58
CA LYS A 297 -5.49 -8.16 27.80
C LYS A 297 -4.35 -7.25 27.33
N PHE A 298 -3.10 -7.68 27.59
CA PHE A 298 -1.92 -6.95 27.12
C PHE A 298 -1.84 -6.97 25.59
N PHE A 299 -2.05 -8.14 24.97
CA PHE A 299 -2.12 -8.29 23.53
C PHE A 299 -3.19 -7.40 22.90
N ALA A 300 -4.40 -7.36 23.47
CA ALA A 300 -5.47 -6.48 22.99
C ALA A 300 -5.08 -4.99 23.10
N GLY A 301 -4.45 -4.59 24.20
CA GLY A 301 -3.94 -3.24 24.39
C GLY A 301 -2.87 -2.86 23.36
N LEU A 302 -1.91 -3.76 23.10
CA LEU A 302 -0.90 -3.57 22.05
C LEU A 302 -1.53 -3.44 20.66
N SER A 303 -2.52 -4.30 20.35
CA SER A 303 -3.21 -4.27 19.05
C SER A 303 -3.95 -2.97 18.82
N LEU A 304 -4.63 -2.44 19.84
CA LEU A 304 -5.29 -1.13 19.75
C LEU A 304 -4.29 0.01 19.58
N ARG A 305 -3.18 -0.03 20.32
CA ARG A 305 -2.10 0.97 20.19
C ARG A 305 -1.49 0.95 18.80
N ARG A 306 -1.23 -0.24 18.23
CA ARG A 306 -0.73 -0.40 16.86
C ARG A 306 -1.74 0.11 15.82
N ALA A 307 -3.03 -0.18 16.01
CA ALA A 307 -4.06 0.36 15.15
C ALA A 307 -4.05 1.91 15.16
N PHE A 308 -3.83 2.52 16.31
CA PHE A 308 -3.68 3.97 16.42
C PHE A 308 -2.39 4.46 15.73
N SER A 309 -1.23 3.88 16.07
CA SER A 309 0.07 4.31 15.53
C SER A 309 0.21 4.07 14.03
N TYR A 310 -0.40 3.02 13.49
CA TYR A 310 -0.43 2.75 12.04
C TYR A 310 -1.00 3.93 11.24
N TRP A 311 -1.98 4.60 11.80
CA TRP A 311 -2.66 5.71 11.15
C TRP A 311 -2.13 7.10 11.53
N THR A 312 -1.53 7.25 12.71
CA THR A 312 -1.18 8.56 13.28
C THR A 312 0.31 8.72 13.61
N ALA A 313 1.17 7.79 13.19
CA ALA A 313 2.57 7.66 13.57
C ALA A 313 2.78 7.40 15.08
N PHE A 314 4.03 7.40 15.55
CA PHE A 314 4.36 7.08 16.94
C PHE A 314 4.30 8.36 17.80
N TRP A 315 3.46 8.34 18.81
CA TRP A 315 3.33 9.46 19.74
C TRP A 315 4.37 9.37 20.86
N SER A 316 5.65 9.34 20.47
CA SER A 316 6.80 9.27 21.37
C SER A 316 7.62 10.55 21.28
N PHE A 317 7.58 11.35 22.34
CA PHE A 317 8.17 12.68 22.39
C PHE A 317 9.32 12.81 23.41
N SER A 318 9.89 11.67 23.87
CA SER A 318 11.04 11.72 24.76
C SER A 318 12.27 12.29 24.03
N PRO A 319 13.13 13.07 24.70
CA PRO A 319 14.34 13.60 24.07
C PRO A 319 15.24 12.51 23.45
N ALA A 320 15.33 11.35 24.09
CA ALA A 320 16.10 10.21 23.58
C ALA A 320 15.52 9.65 22.27
N TYR A 321 14.21 9.62 22.13
CA TYR A 321 13.53 9.18 20.91
C TYR A 321 13.64 10.23 19.80
N LEU A 322 13.37 11.50 20.10
CA LEU A 322 13.45 12.59 19.12
C LEU A 322 14.88 12.84 18.59
N ASN A 323 15.92 12.48 19.36
CA ASN A 323 17.30 12.49 18.87
C ASN A 323 17.56 11.41 17.80
N LYS A 324 16.84 10.29 17.83
CA LYS A 324 16.93 9.22 16.83
C LYS A 324 16.00 9.48 15.64
N GLU A 325 14.81 9.98 15.93
CA GLU A 325 13.74 10.22 14.95
C GLU A 325 13.34 11.71 14.97
N PRO A 326 14.19 12.59 14.41
CA PRO A 326 13.97 14.05 14.49
C PRO A 326 12.73 14.52 13.73
N LEU A 327 12.22 13.72 12.81
CA LEU A 327 11.02 14.05 12.04
C LEU A 327 9.73 13.51 12.67
N GLU A 328 9.77 12.92 13.86
CA GLU A 328 8.57 12.31 14.49
C GLU A 328 7.43 13.33 14.69
N ILE A 329 7.72 14.57 15.12
CA ILE A 329 6.68 15.58 15.31
C ILE A 329 6.00 15.97 13.99
N PRO A 330 6.73 16.33 12.92
CA PRO A 330 6.14 16.51 11.60
C PRO A 330 5.37 15.30 11.11
N ASP A 331 5.86 14.08 11.39
CA ASP A 331 5.26 12.82 10.96
C ASP A 331 3.92 12.57 11.65
N VAL A 332 3.83 12.76 12.97
CA VAL A 332 2.58 12.69 13.74
C VAL A 332 1.55 13.68 13.21
N LEU A 333 1.95 14.93 12.97
CA LEU A 333 1.04 15.96 12.44
C LEU A 333 0.53 15.60 11.05
N PHE A 334 1.42 15.15 10.17
CA PHE A 334 1.08 14.75 8.81
C PHE A 334 0.16 13.51 8.82
N CYS A 335 0.54 12.43 9.48
CA CYS A 335 -0.23 11.19 9.53
C CYS A 335 -1.60 11.40 10.17
N THR A 336 -1.69 12.16 11.27
CA THR A 336 -2.96 12.48 11.91
C THR A 336 -3.86 13.32 11.00
N GLY A 337 -3.29 14.35 10.36
CA GLY A 337 -4.03 15.20 9.41
C GLY A 337 -4.57 14.42 8.22
N ILE A 338 -3.74 13.56 7.60
CA ILE A 338 -4.14 12.66 6.52
C ILE A 338 -5.25 11.71 6.97
N THR A 339 -5.13 11.12 8.17
CA THR A 339 -6.13 10.20 8.72
C THR A 339 -7.47 10.88 8.97
N VAL A 340 -7.47 12.08 9.54
CA VAL A 340 -8.71 12.86 9.73
C VAL A 340 -9.37 13.17 8.38
N LEU A 341 -8.61 13.63 7.40
CA LEU A 341 -9.13 13.92 6.05
C LEU A 341 -9.63 12.64 5.36
N MET A 342 -8.93 11.52 5.49
CA MET A 342 -9.34 10.22 4.99
C MET A 342 -10.68 9.78 5.58
N LEU A 343 -10.87 9.89 6.90
CA LEU A 343 -12.12 9.52 7.59
C LEU A 343 -13.30 10.42 7.17
N LEU A 344 -13.07 11.73 7.09
CA LEU A 344 -14.05 12.68 6.56
C LEU A 344 -14.44 12.35 5.11
N GLY A 345 -13.44 12.03 4.29
CA GLY A 345 -13.63 11.64 2.91
C GLY A 345 -14.38 10.31 2.78
N ALA A 346 -14.01 9.31 3.56
CA ALA A 346 -14.67 8.01 3.62
C ALA A 346 -16.16 8.16 3.97
N ARG A 347 -16.47 8.93 5.04
CA ARG A 347 -17.86 9.24 5.43
C ARG A 347 -18.63 9.95 4.31
N ARG A 348 -18.00 10.93 3.65
CA ARG A 348 -18.64 11.65 2.56
C ARG A 348 -18.86 10.78 1.35
N PHE A 349 -17.88 9.96 0.97
CA PHE A 349 -17.98 9.04 -0.16
C PHE A 349 -19.10 8.04 0.07
N TRP A 350 -19.14 7.42 1.26
CA TRP A 350 -20.21 6.51 1.67
C TRP A 350 -21.60 7.15 1.52
N ARG A 351 -21.77 8.39 1.98
CA ARG A 351 -23.05 9.11 1.89
C ARG A 351 -23.44 9.50 0.48
N ARG A 352 -22.46 9.64 -0.41
CA ARG A 352 -22.70 10.00 -1.81
C ARG A 352 -23.03 8.76 -2.65
N ASP A 353 -22.25 7.71 -2.52
CA ASP A 353 -22.37 6.45 -3.26
C ASP A 353 -21.71 5.32 -2.44
N ALA A 354 -22.52 4.60 -1.68
CA ALA A 354 -22.05 3.54 -0.80
C ALA A 354 -21.41 2.37 -1.58
N LEU A 355 -21.92 2.04 -2.76
CA LEU A 355 -21.38 0.93 -3.56
C LEU A 355 -19.97 1.25 -4.06
N SER A 356 -19.77 2.42 -4.66
CA SER A 356 -18.44 2.86 -5.12
C SER A 356 -17.47 3.12 -3.97
N ALA A 357 -17.95 3.47 -2.77
CA ALA A 357 -17.13 3.68 -1.59
C ALA A 357 -16.69 2.36 -0.92
N LEU A 358 -17.48 1.29 -1.06
CA LEU A 358 -17.28 0.02 -0.34
C LEU A 358 -15.88 -0.59 -0.55
N PRO A 359 -15.30 -0.67 -1.77
CA PRO A 359 -13.95 -1.18 -1.96
C PRO A 359 -12.89 -0.42 -1.16
N TYR A 360 -12.99 0.92 -1.09
CA TYR A 360 -12.08 1.77 -0.32
C TYR A 360 -12.21 1.54 1.18
N LEU A 361 -13.45 1.43 1.68
CA LEU A 361 -13.70 1.19 3.10
C LEU A 361 -13.22 -0.19 3.55
N VAL A 362 -13.48 -1.21 2.74
CA VAL A 362 -12.97 -2.57 2.98
C VAL A 362 -11.43 -2.56 3.00
N LEU A 363 -10.81 -1.84 2.07
CA LEU A 363 -9.36 -1.72 2.00
C LEU A 363 -8.76 -1.12 3.28
N ILE A 364 -9.20 0.07 3.70
CA ILE A 364 -8.63 0.74 4.87
C ILE A 364 -8.96 0.05 6.20
N THR A 365 -9.97 -0.83 6.23
CA THR A 365 -10.33 -1.57 7.44
C THR A 365 -9.66 -2.94 7.52
N VAL A 366 -9.55 -3.67 6.39
CA VAL A 366 -9.09 -5.07 6.42
C VAL A 366 -7.60 -5.21 6.15
N PHE A 367 -7.04 -4.45 5.20
CA PHE A 367 -5.62 -4.55 4.86
C PHE A 367 -4.70 -4.39 6.08
N PRO A 368 -4.92 -3.45 7.03
CA PRO A 368 -4.02 -3.25 8.16
C PRO A 368 -4.14 -4.28 9.28
N ILE A 369 -5.17 -5.14 9.29
CA ILE A 369 -5.45 -6.05 10.43
C ILE A 369 -4.24 -6.92 10.80
N THR A 370 -3.53 -7.44 9.81
CA THR A 370 -2.33 -8.26 10.04
C THR A 370 -1.28 -7.49 10.84
N TYR A 371 -1.07 -6.23 10.51
CA TYR A 371 -0.11 -5.35 11.19
C TYR A 371 -0.53 -4.99 12.62
N TYR A 372 -1.83 -4.91 12.89
CA TYR A 372 -2.31 -4.69 14.26
C TYR A 372 -1.97 -5.86 15.19
N PHE A 373 -1.89 -7.07 14.66
CA PHE A 373 -1.59 -8.27 15.44
C PHE A 373 -0.10 -8.63 15.50
N THR A 374 0.70 -8.15 14.56
CA THR A 374 2.15 -8.35 14.55
C THR A 374 2.88 -7.12 15.09
N HIS A 375 3.30 -6.25 14.24
CA HIS A 375 3.80 -4.92 14.59
C HIS A 375 3.41 -3.94 13.49
N ALA A 376 3.27 -2.66 13.85
CA ALA A 376 2.78 -1.63 12.93
C ALA A 376 3.73 -0.44 12.90
N THR A 377 4.04 -0.03 11.68
CA THR A 377 4.73 1.23 11.38
C THR A 377 3.95 1.97 10.29
N PRO A 378 4.02 3.31 10.22
CA PRO A 378 3.28 4.09 9.21
C PRO A 378 3.65 3.73 7.77
N ASP A 379 4.87 3.25 7.52
CA ASP A 379 5.36 2.85 6.20
C ASP A 379 4.68 1.57 5.64
N TYR A 380 4.12 0.73 6.50
CA TYR A 380 3.34 -0.44 6.04
C TYR A 380 2.02 -0.08 5.35
N ARG A 381 1.63 1.21 5.36
CA ARG A 381 0.52 1.72 4.54
C ARG A 381 0.90 1.93 3.08
N GLN A 382 2.19 1.98 2.73
CA GLN A 382 2.63 2.34 1.38
C GLN A 382 1.90 1.60 0.24
N PRO A 383 1.57 0.30 0.36
CA PRO A 383 0.79 -0.40 -0.66
C PRO A 383 -0.60 0.19 -0.93
N ILE A 384 -1.23 0.82 0.06
CA ILE A 384 -2.61 1.36 -0.01
C ILE A 384 -2.68 2.89 0.03
N GLU A 385 -1.55 3.56 0.14
CA GLU A 385 -1.50 5.04 0.20
C GLU A 385 -2.11 5.72 -1.03
N PRO A 386 -2.03 5.18 -2.25
CA PRO A 386 -2.74 5.78 -3.39
C PRO A 386 -4.25 5.88 -3.16
N GLU A 387 -4.89 4.85 -2.60
CA GLU A 387 -6.31 4.82 -2.29
C GLU A 387 -6.66 5.72 -1.09
N VAL A 388 -5.75 5.84 -0.12
CA VAL A 388 -5.86 6.81 0.98
C VAL A 388 -5.88 8.24 0.42
N VAL A 389 -5.02 8.57 -0.55
CA VAL A 389 -5.02 9.88 -1.22
C VAL A 389 -6.37 10.19 -1.88
N VAL A 390 -7.05 9.20 -2.46
CA VAL A 390 -8.41 9.39 -3.01
C VAL A 390 -9.40 9.82 -1.92
N LEU A 391 -9.36 9.14 -0.79
CA LEU A 391 -10.22 9.47 0.36
C LEU A 391 -9.89 10.86 0.94
N VAL A 392 -8.60 11.21 1.03
CA VAL A 392 -8.14 12.55 1.44
C VAL A 392 -8.69 13.64 0.52
N VAL A 393 -8.64 13.44 -0.79
CA VAL A 393 -9.23 14.36 -1.77
C VAL A 393 -10.73 14.55 -1.51
N MET A 394 -11.45 13.48 -1.23
CA MET A 394 -12.87 13.57 -0.85
C MET A 394 -13.08 14.33 0.47
N GLY A 395 -12.17 14.19 1.42
CA GLY A 395 -12.17 14.96 2.67
C GLY A 395 -11.99 16.46 2.40
N ILE A 396 -10.98 16.84 1.63
CA ILE A 396 -10.73 18.24 1.23
C ILE A 396 -11.94 18.84 0.50
N LEU A 397 -12.53 18.10 -0.44
CA LEU A 397 -13.74 18.55 -1.13
C LEU A 397 -14.93 18.69 -0.18
N SER A 398 -14.96 17.97 0.96
CA SER A 398 -16.02 18.16 1.96
C SER A 398 -15.87 19.46 2.72
N LEU A 399 -14.68 19.86 3.07
CA LEU A 399 -14.39 21.10 3.77
C LEU A 399 -14.77 22.32 2.90
N LYS A 400 -14.43 22.30 1.61
CA LYS A 400 -14.78 23.40 0.66
C LYS A 400 -16.28 23.66 0.56
N ARG A 401 -17.14 22.64 0.69
CA ARG A 401 -18.60 22.82 0.71
C ARG A 401 -19.14 23.37 2.02
N MET A 402 -18.42 23.17 3.12
CA MET A 402 -18.80 23.73 4.42
C MET A 402 -18.46 25.23 4.53
N THR A 403 -17.48 25.68 3.72
CA THR A 403 -17.04 27.10 3.69
C THR A 403 -17.71 27.93 2.60
N THR A 404 -18.39 27.30 1.63
CA THR A 404 -19.22 28.02 0.65
C THR A 404 -20.60 28.22 1.29
N PRO A 405 -21.09 29.47 1.47
CA PRO A 405 -22.46 29.69 1.90
C PRO A 405 -23.41 28.94 0.97
N VAL A 406 -24.38 28.28 1.53
CA VAL A 406 -25.48 27.71 0.76
C VAL A 406 -26.18 28.90 0.13
N MET A 407 -25.82 29.24 -1.11
CA MET A 407 -26.68 30.05 -1.96
C MET A 407 -28.00 29.28 -2.02
N ARG A 408 -29.04 29.84 -1.41
CA ARG A 408 -30.35 29.20 -1.33
C ARG A 408 -30.83 29.00 -2.75
N HIS A 409 -31.40 27.86 -3.03
CA HIS A 409 -32.10 27.57 -4.28
C HIS A 409 -33.24 28.58 -4.56
N GLU A 410 -33.58 29.42 -3.58
CA GLU A 410 -34.57 30.49 -3.68
C GLU A 410 -34.13 31.62 -4.67
N GLU A 411 -32.83 31.98 -4.71
CA GLU A 411 -32.35 33.04 -5.62
C GLU A 411 -32.33 32.61 -7.11
N THR A 412 -32.08 31.32 -7.39
CA THR A 412 -32.12 30.80 -8.78
C THR A 412 -33.53 30.60 -9.27
N VAL A 413 -34.49 30.30 -8.43
CA VAL A 413 -35.90 30.16 -8.79
C VAL A 413 -36.50 31.55 -9.03
N GLU A 414 -36.19 32.55 -8.18
CA GLU A 414 -36.63 33.96 -8.41
C GLU A 414 -36.02 34.57 -9.66
N GLU A 415 -34.76 34.30 -10.01
CA GLU A 415 -34.16 34.75 -11.28
C GLU A 415 -34.78 34.06 -12.49
N GLU A 416 -35.08 32.75 -12.44
CA GLU A 416 -35.77 32.05 -13.53
C GLU A 416 -37.23 32.50 -13.66
N GLU A 417 -37.97 32.72 -12.57
CA GLU A 417 -39.32 33.26 -12.60
C GLU A 417 -39.36 34.71 -13.15
N ASN A 418 -38.41 35.56 -12.75
CA ASN A 418 -38.29 36.92 -13.28
C ASN A 418 -37.90 36.95 -14.76
N GLN A 419 -37.00 36.04 -15.21
CA GLN A 419 -36.68 35.92 -16.64
C GLN A 419 -37.87 35.39 -17.46
N LEU A 420 -38.64 34.45 -16.92
CA LEU A 420 -39.87 33.98 -17.57
C LEU A 420 -40.93 35.06 -17.65
N ALA A 421 -41.12 35.84 -16.58
CA ALA A 421 -42.07 36.97 -16.54
C ALA A 421 -41.70 38.09 -17.53
N MET A 422 -40.39 38.41 -17.66
CA MET A 422 -39.90 39.36 -18.65
C MET A 422 -40.09 38.87 -20.10
N SER A 423 -39.86 37.57 -20.36
CA SER A 423 -40.06 36.98 -21.69
C SER A 423 -41.56 36.97 -22.11
N MET A 424 -42.45 36.69 -21.17
CA MET A 424 -43.90 36.71 -21.41
C MET A 424 -44.44 38.13 -21.59
N SER A 425 -43.89 39.12 -20.88
CA SER A 425 -44.24 40.55 -21.07
C SER A 425 -43.78 41.09 -22.43
N GLY A 426 -42.61 40.68 -22.93
CA GLY A 426 -42.10 41.01 -24.25
C GLY A 426 -42.95 40.42 -25.40
N MET A 427 -43.44 39.18 -25.25
CA MET A 427 -44.34 38.54 -26.21
C MET A 427 -45.72 39.18 -26.26
N GLY A 428 -46.21 39.72 -25.13
CA GLY A 428 -47.52 40.45 -25.12
C GLY A 428 -47.48 41.80 -25.83
N GLN A 429 -46.33 42.48 -25.89
CA GLN A 429 -46.15 43.72 -26.62
C GLN A 429 -46.04 43.51 -28.13
N THR A 430 -45.40 42.48 -28.60
CA THR A 430 -45.31 42.19 -30.07
C THR A 430 -46.64 41.72 -30.66
N LEU A 431 -47.51 41.06 -29.89
CA LEU A 431 -48.81 40.62 -30.35
C LEU A 431 -49.83 41.79 -30.42
N ASN A 432 -49.63 42.87 -29.66
CA ASN A 432 -50.47 44.08 -29.74
C ASN A 432 -50.05 45.05 -30.87
N GLU A 433 -48.83 45.01 -31.36
CA GLU A 433 -48.37 45.79 -32.51
C GLU A 433 -48.76 45.15 -33.85
N GLU A 434 -48.97 43.82 -33.92
CA GLU A 434 -49.45 43.17 -35.17
C GLU A 434 -50.99 43.13 -35.32
N ALA A 435 -51.74 43.50 -34.28
CA ALA A 435 -53.23 43.55 -34.36
C ALA A 435 -53.79 44.93 -34.65
N GLY A 436 -52.99 45.92 -35.04
CA GLY A 436 -53.38 47.31 -35.34
C GLY A 436 -53.24 47.70 -36.82
N PHE A 437 -53.76 46.81 -37.73
CA PHE A 437 -54.08 47.20 -39.10
C PHE A 437 -55.40 46.60 -39.52
#